data_a71a22dd461fa95205cd810509d5d8f8
#
_entry.id   a71a22dd461fa95205cd810509d5d8f8
#
_cell.length_a   1.000
_cell.length_b   1.000
_cell.length_c   1.000
_cell.angle_alpha   90.00
_cell.angle_beta   90.00
_cell.angle_gamma   90.00
#
_symmetry.space_group_name_H-M   'P 1'
#
loop_
_entity.id
_entity.type
_entity.pdbx_description
1 polymer ?
#
loop_
_entity_poly.entity_id
_entity_poly.type
_entity_poly.pdbx_seq_one_letter_code
_entity_poly.pdbx_strand_id
1 'polypeptide(L)'
;MRQKQPKVWARTKKIVCLPAYINYRMTGRLADTPASTIAHIPMDYKKKRWMKENDLTRCFFDVPQDKLYELIPSGEVLGCITKEAAALTGAPEGLPLIATGADKACETLGLSVASPDKASISFGTSSTIEMYTEQYFEPQAFLPSYPSVINKAWNPEIQVFRGFWMLSWFIKEFGDKDKEEAEKLGVSPEEILNKKAAQVPAGCQGLMLQPYWTPDVLKPDSYGAIIGFSDYHTKYHIYRAIIEGVCLELYMSMKSMEKRGKKHIKQLYVGGGGSKSDLACQILADTFGLPVKRIHTHEACSLGAAMVAFVAKGEFESFDEAIKSMVHEKDVFTPDPKNHEIYMNMYNKVYRKIYKNVRPLYATMNNLKERNMI
;
A
#
# COMPACT_ATOMS: atom_id res chain seq x y z
N MET A 1 28.18 0.41 -3.29
CA MET A 1 28.97 1.66 -3.23
C MET A 1 30.35 1.40 -2.63
N ARG A 2 30.46 0.89 -1.40
CA ARG A 2 31.76 0.67 -0.72
C ARG A 2 32.78 -0.12 -1.56
N GLN A 3 32.37 -1.24 -2.17
CA GLN A 3 33.25 -2.07 -3.00
C GLN A 3 33.44 -1.54 -4.42
N LYS A 4 32.37 -1.02 -5.06
CA LYS A 4 32.42 -0.59 -6.48
C LYS A 4 32.82 0.86 -6.67
N GLN A 5 32.72 1.69 -5.63
CA GLN A 5 33.01 3.13 -5.65
C GLN A 5 33.70 3.58 -4.36
N PRO A 6 34.88 3.05 -4.01
CA PRO A 6 35.52 3.29 -2.72
C PRO A 6 35.87 4.76 -2.48
N LYS A 7 36.25 5.49 -3.52
CA LYS A 7 36.55 6.94 -3.41
C LYS A 7 35.30 7.76 -3.05
N VAL A 8 34.13 7.41 -3.61
CA VAL A 8 32.86 8.06 -3.26
C VAL A 8 32.48 7.70 -1.83
N TRP A 9 32.60 6.42 -1.48
CA TRP A 9 32.31 5.96 -0.12
C TRP A 9 33.16 6.68 0.95
N ALA A 10 34.46 6.83 0.72
CA ALA A 10 35.34 7.52 1.65
C ALA A 10 34.94 9.00 1.90
N ARG A 11 34.39 9.66 0.87
CA ARG A 11 33.89 11.05 0.95
C ARG A 11 32.46 11.15 1.47
N THR A 12 31.70 10.05 1.53
CA THR A 12 30.31 10.04 1.99
C THR A 12 30.26 10.28 3.48
N LYS A 13 29.73 11.40 3.91
CA LYS A 13 29.54 11.75 5.32
C LYS A 13 28.24 11.16 5.90
N LYS A 14 27.14 11.25 5.13
CA LYS A 14 25.83 10.77 5.54
C LYS A 14 25.14 10.01 4.43
N ILE A 15 24.36 9.00 4.79
CA ILE A 15 23.45 8.26 3.92
C ILE A 15 22.05 8.60 4.39
N VAL A 16 21.23 9.12 3.48
CA VAL A 16 19.92 9.68 3.81
C VAL A 16 18.85 9.20 2.85
N CYS A 17 17.63 9.00 3.37
CA CYS A 17 16.43 8.89 2.54
C CYS A 17 16.03 10.29 2.02
N LEU A 18 15.30 10.31 0.90
CA LEU A 18 14.88 11.57 0.29
C LEU A 18 14.11 12.50 1.24
N PRO A 19 13.14 12.00 2.06
CA PRO A 19 12.45 12.85 3.04
C PRO A 19 13.41 13.52 4.02
N ALA A 20 14.37 12.78 4.59
CA ALA A 20 15.37 13.35 5.50
C ALA A 20 16.24 14.43 4.83
N TYR A 21 16.54 14.28 3.53
CA TYR A 21 17.24 15.31 2.78
C TYR A 21 16.38 16.57 2.56
N ILE A 22 15.09 16.39 2.28
CA ILE A 22 14.15 17.52 2.15
C ILE A 22 14.04 18.25 3.50
N ASN A 23 13.87 17.51 4.60
CA ASN A 23 13.84 18.07 5.95
C ASN A 23 15.08 18.90 6.24
N TYR A 24 16.26 18.38 5.88
CA TYR A 24 17.53 19.12 6.01
C TYR A 24 17.53 20.42 5.20
N ARG A 25 17.04 20.37 3.94
CA ARG A 25 16.99 21.59 3.09
C ARG A 25 15.99 22.62 3.62
N MET A 26 14.95 22.17 4.32
CA MET A 26 13.94 23.06 4.91
C MET A 26 14.38 23.67 6.24
N THR A 27 15.13 22.92 7.07
CA THR A 27 15.36 23.27 8.46
C THR A 27 16.84 23.42 8.86
N GLY A 28 17.76 22.96 8.01
CA GLY A 28 19.19 22.83 8.36
C GLY A 28 19.51 21.63 9.27
N ARG A 29 18.50 20.91 9.81
CA ARG A 29 18.67 19.74 10.67
C ARG A 29 18.48 18.45 9.87
N LEU A 30 19.46 17.54 9.94
CA LEU A 30 19.39 16.25 9.25
C LEU A 30 18.73 15.22 10.16
N ALA A 31 17.42 15.19 10.13
CA ALA A 31 16.57 14.31 10.93
C ALA A 31 15.34 13.84 10.16
N ASP A 32 14.76 12.71 10.59
CA ASP A 32 13.47 12.22 10.14
C ASP A 32 12.84 11.33 11.20
N THR A 33 11.60 10.87 10.98
CA THR A 33 10.92 9.96 11.89
C THR A 33 11.10 8.49 11.49
N PRO A 34 11.09 7.54 12.44
CA PRO A 34 11.01 6.12 12.12
C PRO A 34 9.84 5.75 11.20
N ALA A 35 8.71 6.47 11.29
CA ALA A 35 7.54 6.25 10.46
C ALA A 35 7.72 6.68 8.99
N SER A 36 8.70 7.54 8.68
CA SER A 36 9.09 7.94 7.32
C SER A 36 10.29 7.13 6.80
N THR A 37 11.05 6.51 7.70
CA THR A 37 12.33 5.85 7.40
C THR A 37 12.07 4.41 6.95
N ILE A 38 11.49 4.23 5.76
CA ILE A 38 11.13 2.94 5.18
C ILE A 38 12.01 2.64 3.97
N ALA A 39 12.97 1.71 4.12
CA ALA A 39 13.86 1.27 3.04
C ALA A 39 14.68 0.04 3.45
N HIS A 40 15.53 -0.46 2.54
CA HIS A 40 16.57 -1.43 2.85
C HIS A 40 17.76 -0.74 3.54
N ILE A 41 17.59 -0.41 4.82
CA ILE A 41 18.52 0.33 5.68
C ILE A 41 18.58 -0.34 7.05
N PRO A 42 19.60 -0.06 7.87
CA PRO A 42 19.79 -0.72 9.16
C PRO A 42 18.81 -0.23 10.23
N MET A 43 17.51 -0.38 9.99
CA MET A 43 16.41 0.04 10.87
C MET A 43 15.82 -1.14 11.63
N ASP A 44 15.80 -1.08 12.95
CA ASP A 44 15.03 -1.96 13.84
C ASP A 44 13.61 -1.40 13.97
N TYR A 45 12.72 -1.81 13.07
CA TYR A 45 11.34 -1.32 13.03
C TYR A 45 10.52 -1.69 14.27
N LYS A 46 10.85 -2.81 14.93
CA LYS A 46 10.22 -3.20 16.20
C LYS A 46 10.55 -2.22 17.32
N LYS A 47 11.82 -1.77 17.38
CA LYS A 47 12.29 -0.84 18.42
C LYS A 47 12.28 0.62 17.96
N LYS A 48 11.92 0.87 16.70
CA LYS A 48 11.85 2.21 16.08
C LYS A 48 13.15 3.00 16.24
N ARG A 49 14.29 2.33 16.01
CA ARG A 49 15.64 2.90 16.14
C ARG A 49 16.57 2.31 15.09
N TRP A 50 17.67 2.98 14.86
CA TRP A 50 18.76 2.35 14.10
C TRP A 50 19.26 1.09 14.80
N MET A 51 19.56 0.05 14.02
CA MET A 51 20.18 -1.17 14.53
C MET A 51 21.52 -0.85 15.16
N LYS A 52 21.80 -1.41 16.32
CA LYS A 52 23.13 -1.32 16.96
C LYS A 52 24.12 -2.21 16.20
N GLU A 53 25.41 -1.91 16.31
CA GLU A 53 26.46 -2.68 15.60
C GLU A 53 26.47 -4.17 15.96
N ASN A 54 26.05 -4.53 17.17
CA ASN A 54 25.94 -5.90 17.66
C ASN A 54 24.59 -6.58 17.41
N ASP A 55 23.62 -5.91 16.76
CA ASP A 55 22.35 -6.55 16.35
C ASP A 55 22.64 -7.54 15.21
N LEU A 56 22.17 -8.80 15.34
CA LEU A 56 22.48 -9.90 14.41
C LEU A 56 22.17 -9.56 12.94
N THR A 57 21.07 -8.88 12.69
CA THR A 57 20.65 -8.48 11.33
C THR A 57 21.44 -7.31 10.77
N ARG A 58 22.26 -6.65 11.59
CA ARG A 58 23.09 -5.52 11.17
C ARG A 58 24.09 -5.90 10.07
N CYS A 59 24.55 -7.15 10.06
CA CYS A 59 25.51 -7.64 9.06
C CYS A 59 25.00 -7.54 7.61
N PHE A 60 23.68 -7.48 7.40
CA PHE A 60 23.09 -7.27 6.07
C PHE A 60 23.23 -5.82 5.57
N PHE A 61 23.60 -4.90 6.45
CA PHE A 61 23.67 -3.47 6.16
C PHE A 61 25.05 -2.92 6.52
N ASP A 62 25.91 -2.81 5.51
CA ASP A 62 27.27 -2.29 5.67
C ASP A 62 27.28 -0.75 5.69
N VAL A 63 26.55 -0.17 6.67
CA VAL A 63 26.46 1.28 6.88
C VAL A 63 26.86 1.63 8.32
N PRO A 64 28.00 2.32 8.55
CA PRO A 64 28.43 2.75 9.88
C PRO A 64 27.39 3.66 10.55
N GLN A 65 27.31 3.59 11.88
CA GLN A 65 26.34 4.35 12.68
C GLN A 65 26.51 5.87 12.51
N ASP A 66 27.73 6.35 12.39
CA ASP A 66 28.06 7.77 12.21
C ASP A 66 27.57 8.34 10.86
N LYS A 67 27.27 7.48 9.89
CA LYS A 67 26.73 7.88 8.59
C LYS A 67 25.19 7.95 8.56
N LEU A 68 24.51 7.56 9.62
CA LEU A 68 23.06 7.64 9.73
C LEU A 68 22.62 9.01 10.29
N TYR A 69 21.38 9.38 10.05
CA TYR A 69 20.78 10.62 10.52
C TYR A 69 20.01 10.41 11.83
N GLU A 70 19.58 11.50 12.45
CA GLU A 70 18.81 11.49 13.69
C GLU A 70 17.39 11.00 13.45
N LEU A 71 16.83 10.20 14.37
CA LEU A 71 15.44 9.77 14.37
C LEU A 71 14.67 10.48 15.46
N ILE A 72 13.55 11.07 15.06
CA ILE A 72 12.65 11.85 15.93
C ILE A 72 11.26 11.22 15.88
N PRO A 73 10.55 11.07 17.00
CA PRO A 73 9.18 10.57 17.01
C PRO A 73 8.24 11.39 16.11
N SER A 74 7.23 10.73 15.52
CA SER A 74 6.16 11.44 14.81
C SER A 74 5.43 12.40 15.78
N GLY A 75 5.06 13.59 15.28
CA GLY A 75 4.47 14.65 16.07
C GLY A 75 5.47 15.60 16.71
N GLU A 76 6.76 15.29 16.74
CA GLU A 76 7.78 16.21 17.23
C GLU A 76 8.29 17.17 16.15
N VAL A 77 8.90 18.28 16.58
CA VAL A 77 9.46 19.30 15.69
C VAL A 77 10.79 18.84 15.11
N LEU A 78 10.88 18.67 13.81
CA LEU A 78 12.11 18.39 13.07
C LEU A 78 13.07 19.59 13.09
N GLY A 79 12.54 20.78 13.08
CA GLY A 79 13.23 22.06 13.05
C GLY A 79 12.30 23.15 12.57
N CYS A 80 12.81 24.36 12.37
CA CYS A 80 12.03 25.47 11.83
C CYS A 80 12.50 25.82 10.42
N ILE A 81 11.57 26.29 9.60
CA ILE A 81 11.84 26.75 8.23
C ILE A 81 12.89 27.87 8.26
N THR A 82 13.98 27.64 7.53
CA THR A 82 15.07 28.62 7.44
C THR A 82 14.69 29.77 6.49
N LYS A 83 15.38 30.91 6.60
CA LYS A 83 15.22 32.04 5.69
C LYS A 83 15.39 31.66 4.22
N GLU A 84 16.37 30.79 3.91
CA GLU A 84 16.59 30.30 2.56
C GLU A 84 15.44 29.42 2.06
N ALA A 85 14.94 28.52 2.90
CA ALA A 85 13.79 27.68 2.55
C ALA A 85 12.51 28.52 2.39
N ALA A 86 12.30 29.51 3.24
CA ALA A 86 11.18 30.45 3.13
C ALA A 86 11.20 31.21 1.79
N ALA A 87 12.36 31.72 1.38
CA ALA A 87 12.51 32.42 0.11
C ALA A 87 12.24 31.51 -1.11
N LEU A 88 12.54 30.21 -1.04
CA LEU A 88 12.34 29.25 -2.15
C LEU A 88 10.92 28.70 -2.20
N THR A 89 10.24 28.55 -1.06
CA THR A 89 8.96 27.85 -0.97
C THR A 89 7.75 28.75 -0.73
N GLY A 90 7.98 29.98 -0.25
CA GLY A 90 6.94 30.86 0.22
C GLY A 90 6.38 30.53 1.61
N ALA A 91 6.91 29.49 2.27
CA ALA A 91 6.53 29.15 3.63
C ALA A 91 7.09 30.21 4.61
N PRO A 92 6.40 30.56 5.71
CA PRO A 92 6.90 31.52 6.70
C PRO A 92 8.24 31.06 7.31
N GLU A 93 9.20 32.00 7.42
CA GLU A 93 10.44 31.78 8.17
C GLU A 93 10.10 31.47 9.64
N GLY A 94 10.79 30.51 10.24
CA GLY A 94 10.56 30.11 11.63
C GLY A 94 9.37 29.18 11.85
N LEU A 95 8.56 28.87 10.80
CA LEU A 95 7.47 27.91 10.92
C LEU A 95 8.01 26.54 11.32
N PRO A 96 7.49 25.88 12.40
CA PRO A 96 7.94 24.55 12.78
C PRO A 96 7.56 23.50 11.75
N LEU A 97 8.51 22.67 11.35
CA LEU A 97 8.29 21.48 10.52
C LEU A 97 8.06 20.28 11.43
N ILE A 98 6.89 19.68 11.35
CA ILE A 98 6.49 18.54 12.20
C ILE A 98 6.85 17.23 11.51
N ALA A 99 7.45 16.30 12.26
CA ALA A 99 7.68 14.94 11.83
C ALA A 99 6.35 14.20 11.68
N THR A 100 6.02 13.73 10.49
CA THR A 100 4.78 12.97 10.22
C THR A 100 5.09 11.49 9.98
N GLY A 101 5.16 11.03 8.73
CA GLY A 101 5.46 9.66 8.36
C GLY A 101 5.57 9.49 6.85
N ALA A 102 5.83 8.27 6.41
CA ALA A 102 5.72 7.90 5.01
C ALA A 102 4.27 8.06 4.53
N ASP A 103 4.10 8.14 3.20
CA ASP A 103 2.79 8.27 2.55
C ASP A 103 1.78 7.24 3.06
N LYS A 104 2.15 5.96 3.14
CA LYS A 104 1.29 4.88 3.63
C LYS A 104 0.91 5.04 5.11
N ALA A 105 1.86 5.40 5.98
CA ALA A 105 1.56 5.62 7.40
C ALA A 105 0.60 6.80 7.60
N CYS A 106 0.76 7.87 6.81
CA CYS A 106 -0.17 9.01 6.81
C CYS A 106 -1.51 8.63 6.18
N GLU A 107 -1.53 7.90 5.05
CA GLU A 107 -2.76 7.44 4.39
C GLU A 107 -3.61 6.60 5.34
N THR A 108 -3.00 5.68 6.08
CA THR A 108 -3.69 4.82 7.05
C THR A 108 -4.42 5.63 8.12
N LEU A 109 -3.77 6.66 8.69
CA LEU A 109 -4.41 7.58 9.62
C LEU A 109 -5.51 8.39 8.93
N GLY A 110 -5.22 8.96 7.75
CA GLY A 110 -6.18 9.73 6.97
C GLY A 110 -7.42 8.96 6.54
N LEU A 111 -7.31 7.62 6.44
CA LEU A 111 -8.42 6.69 6.23
C LEU A 111 -9.07 6.21 7.53
N SER A 112 -8.89 6.90 8.65
CA SER A 112 -9.49 6.55 9.97
C SER A 112 -9.02 5.24 10.57
N VAL A 113 -7.91 4.66 10.11
CA VAL A 113 -7.41 3.39 10.64
C VAL A 113 -6.46 3.65 11.81
N ALA A 114 -7.05 3.88 12.97
CA ALA A 114 -6.37 4.12 14.26
C ALA A 114 -6.83 3.14 15.35
N SER A 115 -7.52 2.05 14.98
CA SER A 115 -7.96 1.01 15.90
C SER A 115 -7.74 -0.39 15.31
N PRO A 116 -7.56 -1.43 16.18
CA PRO A 116 -7.18 -2.77 15.72
C PRO A 116 -8.25 -3.55 14.95
N ASP A 117 -9.48 -3.05 14.89
CA ASP A 117 -10.62 -3.66 14.18
C ASP A 117 -10.86 -3.02 12.80
N LYS A 118 -10.00 -2.10 12.38
CA LYS A 118 -10.06 -1.42 11.08
C LYS A 118 -8.86 -1.78 10.21
N ALA A 119 -9.07 -1.76 8.90
CA ALA A 119 -8.00 -1.83 7.92
C ALA A 119 -8.24 -0.85 6.77
N SER A 120 -7.16 -0.37 6.17
CA SER A 120 -7.19 0.42 4.95
C SER A 120 -6.82 -0.44 3.75
N ILE A 121 -7.50 -0.19 2.64
CA ILE A 121 -7.18 -0.72 1.32
C ILE A 121 -6.80 0.46 0.43
N SER A 122 -5.63 0.41 -0.17
CA SER A 122 -5.20 1.41 -1.16
C SER A 122 -5.20 0.79 -2.55
N PHE A 123 -6.03 1.31 -3.45
CA PHE A 123 -6.08 0.92 -4.85
C PHE A 123 -5.21 1.86 -5.69
N GLY A 124 -3.91 1.63 -5.66
CA GLY A 124 -2.91 2.38 -6.42
C GLY A 124 -2.27 1.55 -7.53
N THR A 125 -1.15 2.00 -8.07
CA THR A 125 -0.27 1.22 -8.99
C THR A 125 0.01 -0.16 -8.41
N SER A 126 0.38 -0.22 -7.13
CA SER A 126 0.25 -1.40 -6.28
C SER A 126 -1.03 -1.28 -5.46
N SER A 127 -1.58 -2.42 -5.04
CA SER A 127 -2.70 -2.42 -4.10
C SER A 127 -2.24 -2.98 -2.76
N THR A 128 -2.58 -2.29 -1.68
CA THR A 128 -2.11 -2.64 -0.34
C THR A 128 -3.28 -2.85 0.61
N ILE A 129 -3.05 -3.68 1.61
CA ILE A 129 -3.88 -3.74 2.82
C ILE A 129 -3.01 -3.44 4.02
N GLU A 130 -3.44 -2.51 4.85
CA GLU A 130 -2.78 -2.11 6.07
C GLU A 130 -3.72 -2.18 7.26
N MET A 131 -3.15 -2.54 8.43
CA MET A 131 -3.84 -2.59 9.71
C MET A 131 -3.15 -1.67 10.72
N TYR A 132 -3.83 -1.35 11.79
CA TYR A 132 -3.26 -0.72 12.96
C TYR A 132 -3.02 -1.74 14.07
N THR A 133 -1.89 -1.65 14.75
CA THR A 133 -1.60 -2.49 15.93
C THR A 133 -0.68 -1.82 16.93
N GLU A 134 -0.95 -1.99 18.23
CA GLU A 134 -0.06 -1.60 19.32
C GLU A 134 0.92 -2.71 19.71
N GLN A 135 0.78 -3.90 19.11
CA GLN A 135 1.68 -5.02 19.33
C GLN A 135 2.38 -5.36 18.02
N TYR A 136 3.71 -5.33 18.05
CA TYR A 136 4.51 -5.67 16.87
C TYR A 136 4.32 -7.14 16.48
N PHE A 137 4.05 -7.37 15.21
CA PHE A 137 4.14 -8.68 14.56
C PHE A 137 4.59 -8.49 13.10
N GLU A 138 5.12 -9.52 12.48
CA GLU A 138 5.47 -9.49 11.06
C GLU A 138 4.27 -9.99 10.23
N PRO A 139 3.73 -9.19 9.29
CA PRO A 139 2.57 -9.57 8.47
C PRO A 139 2.87 -10.77 7.57
N GLN A 140 4.13 -10.90 7.15
CA GLN A 140 4.70 -12.05 6.45
C GLN A 140 6.11 -12.34 6.98
N ALA A 141 6.66 -13.52 6.68
CA ALA A 141 8.04 -13.83 7.01
C ALA A 141 8.98 -12.83 6.32
N PHE A 142 9.92 -12.29 7.10
CA PHE A 142 10.91 -11.30 6.66
C PHE A 142 10.34 -9.93 6.24
N LEU A 143 9.06 -9.69 6.41
CA LEU A 143 8.43 -8.39 6.18
C LEU A 143 8.10 -7.75 7.54
N PRO A 144 8.76 -6.66 7.93
CA PRO A 144 8.47 -6.00 9.20
C PRO A 144 7.14 -5.23 9.14
N SER A 145 6.49 -5.07 10.28
CA SER A 145 5.49 -4.01 10.41
C SER A 145 6.20 -2.67 10.52
N TYR A 146 5.78 -1.72 9.68
CA TYR A 146 6.36 -0.37 9.71
C TYR A 146 5.78 0.46 10.87
N PRO A 147 6.55 1.42 11.41
CA PRO A 147 6.04 2.30 12.44
C PRO A 147 4.86 3.13 11.96
N SER A 148 3.80 3.20 12.76
CA SER A 148 2.69 4.12 12.53
C SER A 148 3.11 5.56 12.85
N VAL A 149 2.40 6.54 12.29
CA VAL A 149 2.46 7.95 12.72
C VAL A 149 1.94 8.13 14.15
N ILE A 150 1.12 7.21 14.65
CA ILE A 150 0.71 7.14 16.04
C ILE A 150 1.83 6.45 16.83
N ASN A 151 2.46 7.19 17.74
CA ASN A 151 3.56 6.68 18.55
C ASN A 151 3.16 5.40 19.30
N LYS A 152 4.10 4.46 19.49
CA LYS A 152 3.90 3.12 20.10
C LYS A 152 3.02 2.16 19.30
N ALA A 153 2.62 2.50 18.07
CA ALA A 153 1.86 1.62 17.17
C ALA A 153 2.62 1.31 15.87
N TRP A 154 2.17 0.31 15.14
CA TRP A 154 2.71 -0.13 13.86
C TRP A 154 1.60 -0.30 12.84
N ASN A 155 1.96 -0.19 11.57
CA ASN A 155 1.11 -0.49 10.43
C ASN A 155 1.68 -1.73 9.70
N PRO A 156 1.23 -2.95 10.03
CA PRO A 156 1.52 -4.12 9.22
C PRO A 156 0.84 -3.97 7.85
N GLU A 157 1.61 -4.20 6.80
CA GLU A 157 1.20 -4.02 5.41
C GLU A 157 1.51 -5.29 4.59
N ILE A 158 0.60 -5.65 3.67
CA ILE A 158 0.88 -6.59 2.58
C ILE A 158 0.46 -5.95 1.27
N GLN A 159 1.28 -6.14 0.24
CA GLN A 159 1.15 -5.46 -1.04
C GLN A 159 0.99 -6.45 -2.21
N VAL A 160 0.10 -6.11 -3.12
CA VAL A 160 0.02 -6.66 -4.48
C VAL A 160 0.74 -5.70 -5.42
N PHE A 161 1.97 -6.03 -5.84
CA PHE A 161 2.89 -5.11 -6.53
C PHE A 161 2.34 -4.49 -7.81
N ARG A 162 1.55 -5.20 -8.59
CA ARG A 162 0.91 -4.71 -9.82
C ARG A 162 -0.61 -4.68 -9.66
N GLY A 163 -1.11 -4.09 -8.59
CA GLY A 163 -2.52 -4.00 -8.27
C GLY A 163 -3.35 -3.35 -9.39
N PHE A 164 -3.81 -2.14 -9.23
CA PHE A 164 -4.61 -1.44 -10.24
C PHE A 164 -3.80 -0.96 -11.46
N TRP A 165 -2.47 -1.04 -11.43
CA TRP A 165 -1.66 -0.92 -12.65
C TRP A 165 -2.11 -1.90 -13.75
N MET A 166 -2.62 -3.08 -13.38
CA MET A 166 -3.13 -4.05 -14.36
C MET A 166 -4.33 -3.54 -15.14
N LEU A 167 -5.14 -2.64 -14.57
CA LEU A 167 -6.22 -1.99 -15.30
C LEU A 167 -5.67 -1.04 -16.37
N SER A 168 -4.65 -0.25 -16.05
CA SER A 168 -3.96 0.60 -17.03
C SER A 168 -3.30 -0.23 -18.12
N TRP A 169 -2.66 -1.35 -17.77
CA TRP A 169 -2.13 -2.31 -18.72
C TRP A 169 -3.25 -2.87 -19.61
N PHE A 170 -4.36 -3.31 -19.03
CA PHE A 170 -5.49 -3.82 -19.78
C PHE A 170 -6.07 -2.79 -20.77
N ILE A 171 -6.24 -1.54 -20.33
CA ILE A 171 -6.71 -0.44 -21.17
C ILE A 171 -5.75 -0.18 -22.34
N LYS A 172 -4.45 -0.25 -22.07
CA LYS A 172 -3.42 -0.06 -23.10
C LYS A 172 -3.48 -1.17 -24.17
N GLU A 173 -3.61 -2.42 -23.75
CA GLU A 173 -3.48 -3.59 -24.66
C GLU A 173 -4.82 -3.99 -25.33
N PHE A 174 -5.96 -3.73 -24.68
CA PHE A 174 -7.29 -4.24 -25.12
C PHE A 174 -8.37 -3.16 -25.19
N GLY A 175 -8.08 -1.93 -24.81
CA GLY A 175 -9.08 -0.88 -24.55
C GLY A 175 -9.32 0.11 -25.69
N ASP A 176 -8.83 -0.10 -26.92
CA ASP A 176 -8.86 0.95 -27.95
C ASP A 176 -10.29 1.42 -28.26
N LYS A 177 -11.23 0.49 -28.47
CA LYS A 177 -12.65 0.85 -28.70
C LYS A 177 -13.28 1.58 -27.50
N ASP A 178 -12.87 1.24 -26.27
CA ASP A 178 -13.39 1.89 -25.06
C ASP A 178 -12.78 3.28 -24.86
N LYS A 179 -11.53 3.49 -25.31
CA LYS A 179 -10.91 4.83 -25.37
C LYS A 179 -11.62 5.74 -26.36
N GLU A 180 -11.92 5.25 -27.57
CA GLU A 180 -12.68 5.99 -28.60
C GLU A 180 -14.08 6.36 -28.11
N GLU A 181 -14.76 5.42 -27.42
CA GLU A 181 -16.08 5.68 -26.82
C GLU A 181 -16.00 6.71 -25.71
N ALA A 182 -15.00 6.59 -24.83
CA ALA A 182 -14.74 7.51 -23.73
C ALA A 182 -14.47 8.95 -24.23
N GLU A 183 -13.65 9.08 -25.25
CA GLU A 183 -13.34 10.37 -25.89
C GLU A 183 -14.61 11.06 -26.44
N LYS A 184 -15.47 10.30 -27.14
CA LYS A 184 -16.74 10.81 -27.66
C LYS A 184 -17.70 11.26 -26.57
N LEU A 185 -17.65 10.64 -25.40
CA LEU A 185 -18.54 10.93 -24.27
C LEU A 185 -17.91 11.92 -23.27
N GLY A 186 -16.64 12.30 -23.42
CA GLY A 186 -15.93 13.20 -22.51
C GLY A 186 -15.69 12.60 -21.10
N VAL A 187 -15.55 11.25 -21.03
CA VAL A 187 -15.31 10.53 -19.76
C VAL A 187 -14.01 9.73 -19.83
N SER A 188 -13.59 9.13 -18.71
CA SER A 188 -12.42 8.27 -18.71
C SER A 188 -12.72 6.86 -19.32
N PRO A 189 -11.71 6.19 -19.90
CA PRO A 189 -11.86 4.79 -20.34
C PRO A 189 -12.28 3.85 -19.23
N GLU A 190 -11.81 4.12 -18.00
CA GLU A 190 -12.17 3.38 -16.79
C GLU A 190 -13.67 3.44 -16.51
N GLU A 191 -14.31 4.59 -16.70
CA GLU A 191 -15.76 4.74 -16.50
C GLU A 191 -16.55 3.87 -17.45
N ILE A 192 -16.16 3.83 -18.74
CA ILE A 192 -16.79 2.95 -19.75
C ILE A 192 -16.61 1.48 -19.37
N LEU A 193 -15.40 1.10 -19.04
CA LEU A 193 -15.06 -0.29 -18.68
C LEU A 193 -15.76 -0.72 -17.38
N ASN A 194 -15.80 0.13 -16.37
CA ASN A 194 -16.51 -0.13 -15.11
C ASN A 194 -18.01 -0.37 -15.36
N LYS A 195 -18.65 0.47 -16.20
CA LYS A 195 -20.06 0.32 -16.57
C LYS A 195 -20.35 -1.00 -17.28
N LYS A 196 -19.48 -1.40 -18.22
CA LYS A 196 -19.62 -2.66 -18.96
C LYS A 196 -19.29 -3.88 -18.09
N ALA A 197 -18.25 -3.80 -17.29
CA ALA A 197 -17.84 -4.86 -16.36
C ALA A 197 -18.85 -5.07 -15.21
N ALA A 198 -19.61 -4.05 -14.83
CA ALA A 198 -20.68 -4.18 -13.84
C ALA A 198 -21.81 -5.12 -14.29
N GLN A 199 -21.96 -5.31 -15.61
CA GLN A 199 -22.95 -6.24 -16.18
C GLN A 199 -22.48 -7.71 -16.16
N VAL A 200 -21.19 -7.94 -15.97
CA VAL A 200 -20.63 -9.29 -15.79
C VAL A 200 -20.96 -9.77 -14.37
N PRO A 201 -21.50 -10.97 -14.17
CA PRO A 201 -21.86 -11.46 -12.84
C PRO A 201 -20.62 -11.66 -11.95
N ALA A 202 -20.84 -11.63 -10.64
CA ALA A 202 -19.79 -11.92 -9.64
C ALA A 202 -19.16 -13.29 -9.92
N GLY A 203 -17.84 -13.36 -9.80
CA GLY A 203 -17.06 -14.56 -10.11
C GLY A 203 -16.78 -14.76 -11.60
N CYS A 204 -17.11 -13.77 -12.46
CA CYS A 204 -16.79 -13.76 -13.90
C CYS A 204 -17.12 -15.09 -14.60
N GLN A 205 -18.19 -15.77 -14.17
CA GLN A 205 -18.60 -17.09 -14.70
C GLN A 205 -17.46 -18.13 -14.69
N GLY A 206 -16.58 -18.06 -13.68
CA GLY A 206 -15.47 -19.00 -13.50
C GLY A 206 -14.10 -18.50 -13.99
N LEU A 207 -14.04 -17.35 -14.66
CA LEU A 207 -12.76 -16.75 -15.05
C LEU A 207 -12.07 -16.17 -13.82
N MET A 208 -10.86 -16.63 -13.51
CA MET A 208 -10.08 -16.18 -12.36
C MET A 208 -8.71 -15.67 -12.75
N LEU A 209 -8.27 -14.58 -12.13
CA LEU A 209 -6.94 -14.00 -12.34
C LEU A 209 -6.14 -14.02 -11.04
N GLN A 210 -4.87 -14.47 -11.12
CA GLN A 210 -3.87 -14.28 -10.06
C GLN A 210 -2.97 -13.10 -10.40
N PRO A 211 -2.88 -12.08 -9.53
CA PRO A 211 -2.23 -10.81 -9.85
C PRO A 211 -0.70 -10.81 -9.63
N TYR A 212 0.00 -11.88 -10.01
CA TYR A 212 1.45 -12.00 -9.80
C TYR A 212 2.27 -11.54 -11.01
N TRP A 213 1.91 -10.38 -11.61
CA TRP A 213 2.67 -9.76 -12.70
C TRP A 213 4.08 -9.34 -12.29
N THR A 214 4.32 -9.15 -11.00
CA THR A 214 5.65 -9.00 -10.40
C THR A 214 5.76 -10.01 -9.26
N PRO A 215 6.81 -10.83 -9.22
CA PRO A 215 7.08 -11.74 -8.10
C PRO A 215 7.24 -10.99 -6.79
N ASP A 216 6.86 -11.63 -5.69
CA ASP A 216 7.15 -11.16 -4.34
C ASP A 216 8.25 -12.01 -3.67
N VAL A 217 8.71 -11.57 -2.50
CA VAL A 217 9.79 -12.26 -1.76
C VAL A 217 9.42 -13.69 -1.39
N LEU A 218 8.15 -13.97 -1.10
CA LEU A 218 7.67 -15.32 -0.74
C LEU A 218 7.29 -16.17 -1.95
N LYS A 219 7.13 -15.54 -3.11
CA LYS A 219 6.75 -16.18 -4.36
C LYS A 219 7.70 -15.73 -5.50
N PRO A 220 9.04 -15.97 -5.35
CA PRO A 220 10.03 -15.45 -6.29
C PRO A 220 9.90 -16.01 -7.71
N ASP A 221 9.29 -17.18 -7.85
CA ASP A 221 9.09 -17.84 -9.15
C ASP A 221 7.73 -17.54 -9.77
N SER A 222 6.91 -16.64 -9.17
CA SER A 222 5.53 -16.44 -9.61
C SER A 222 5.41 -15.65 -10.91
N TYR A 223 4.39 -15.98 -11.67
CA TYR A 223 3.88 -15.22 -12.82
C TYR A 223 2.39 -14.97 -12.64
N GLY A 224 1.87 -13.96 -13.34
CA GLY A 224 0.44 -13.76 -13.46
C GLY A 224 -0.21 -14.94 -14.21
N ALA A 225 -1.41 -15.29 -13.81
CA ALA A 225 -2.19 -16.33 -14.47
C ALA A 225 -3.66 -15.94 -14.61
N ILE A 226 -4.26 -16.31 -15.73
CA ILE A 226 -5.71 -16.24 -15.97
C ILE A 226 -6.16 -17.65 -16.32
N ILE A 227 -7.14 -18.19 -15.59
CA ILE A 227 -7.67 -19.55 -15.80
C ILE A 227 -9.20 -19.52 -15.93
N GLY A 228 -9.76 -20.51 -16.60
CA GLY A 228 -11.21 -20.70 -16.66
C GLY A 228 -11.87 -20.09 -17.90
N PHE A 229 -11.14 -19.80 -18.98
CA PHE A 229 -11.73 -19.30 -20.22
C PHE A 229 -12.70 -20.29 -20.84
N SER A 230 -13.78 -19.73 -21.39
CA SER A 230 -14.75 -20.40 -22.27
C SER A 230 -15.12 -19.42 -23.40
N ASP A 231 -15.89 -19.92 -24.38
CA ASP A 231 -16.26 -19.18 -25.59
C ASP A 231 -17.17 -17.95 -25.37
N TYR A 232 -17.86 -17.89 -24.25
CA TYR A 232 -18.70 -16.73 -23.88
C TYR A 232 -17.96 -15.61 -23.14
N HIS A 233 -16.71 -15.83 -22.72
CA HIS A 233 -15.96 -14.78 -22.02
C HIS A 233 -15.52 -13.66 -22.98
N THR A 234 -15.76 -12.44 -22.56
CA THR A 234 -15.36 -11.22 -23.28
C THR A 234 -14.25 -10.49 -22.57
N LYS A 235 -13.69 -9.46 -23.18
CA LYS A 235 -12.69 -8.58 -22.53
C LYS A 235 -13.21 -7.95 -21.23
N TYR A 236 -14.52 -7.74 -21.08
CA TYR A 236 -15.10 -7.19 -19.86
C TYR A 236 -15.06 -8.17 -18.69
N HIS A 237 -15.13 -9.47 -18.97
CA HIS A 237 -14.86 -10.51 -17.97
C HIS A 237 -13.42 -10.46 -17.50
N ILE A 238 -12.44 -10.24 -18.40
CA ILE A 238 -11.03 -10.09 -18.05
C ILE A 238 -10.83 -8.84 -17.16
N TYR A 239 -11.41 -7.71 -17.55
CA TYR A 239 -11.32 -6.47 -16.77
C TYR A 239 -11.87 -6.65 -15.35
N ARG A 240 -13.05 -7.27 -15.22
CA ARG A 240 -13.63 -7.58 -13.91
C ARG A 240 -12.78 -8.60 -13.15
N ALA A 241 -12.29 -9.66 -13.81
CA ALA A 241 -11.44 -10.66 -13.19
C ALA A 241 -10.12 -10.08 -12.63
N ILE A 242 -9.59 -8.99 -13.21
CA ILE A 242 -8.46 -8.25 -12.66
C ILE A 242 -8.84 -7.67 -11.30
N ILE A 243 -9.97 -6.98 -11.20
CA ILE A 243 -10.44 -6.37 -9.94
C ILE A 243 -10.72 -7.46 -8.90
N GLU A 244 -11.45 -8.51 -9.27
CA GLU A 244 -11.78 -9.64 -8.39
C GLU A 244 -10.51 -10.36 -7.91
N GLY A 245 -9.54 -10.58 -8.80
CA GLY A 245 -8.27 -11.22 -8.46
C GLY A 245 -7.43 -10.41 -7.48
N VAL A 246 -7.39 -9.08 -7.64
CA VAL A 246 -6.73 -8.18 -6.67
C VAL A 246 -7.45 -8.23 -5.32
N CYS A 247 -8.79 -8.17 -5.30
CA CYS A 247 -9.57 -8.24 -4.06
C CYS A 247 -9.40 -9.59 -3.34
N LEU A 248 -9.36 -10.71 -4.06
CA LEU A 248 -9.12 -12.04 -3.49
C LEU A 248 -7.73 -12.18 -2.88
N GLU A 249 -6.69 -11.59 -3.51
CA GLU A 249 -5.33 -11.58 -2.97
C GLU A 249 -5.22 -10.71 -1.71
N LEU A 250 -5.86 -9.54 -1.71
CA LEU A 250 -5.93 -8.67 -0.54
C LEU A 250 -6.71 -9.35 0.61
N TYR A 251 -7.79 -10.07 0.30
CA TYR A 251 -8.51 -10.88 1.28
C TYR A 251 -7.63 -11.96 1.89
N MET A 252 -6.88 -12.69 1.06
CA MET A 252 -5.92 -13.69 1.52
C MET A 252 -4.85 -13.07 2.42
N SER A 253 -4.37 -11.88 2.06
CA SER A 253 -3.40 -11.09 2.84
C SER A 253 -3.98 -10.69 4.19
N MET A 254 -5.23 -10.19 4.22
CA MET A 254 -5.93 -9.88 5.47
C MET A 254 -6.01 -11.08 6.40
N LYS A 255 -6.45 -12.24 5.87
CA LYS A 255 -6.55 -13.46 6.68
C LYS A 255 -5.21 -13.92 7.25
N SER A 256 -4.11 -13.72 6.51
CA SER A 256 -2.76 -13.97 7.02
C SER A 256 -2.40 -13.04 8.17
N MET A 257 -2.66 -11.74 8.03
CA MET A 257 -2.38 -10.72 9.06
C MET A 257 -3.26 -10.91 10.29
N GLU A 258 -4.56 -11.17 10.14
CA GLU A 258 -5.47 -11.46 11.25
C GLU A 258 -4.97 -12.64 12.10
N LYS A 259 -4.55 -13.73 11.42
CA LYS A 259 -4.00 -14.92 12.09
C LYS A 259 -2.72 -14.61 12.86
N ARG A 260 -1.78 -13.86 12.26
CA ARG A 260 -0.48 -13.53 12.86
C ARG A 260 -0.62 -12.50 13.98
N GLY A 261 -1.42 -11.47 13.75
CA GLY A 261 -1.69 -10.39 14.71
C GLY A 261 -2.70 -10.77 15.80
N LYS A 262 -3.40 -11.92 15.66
CA LYS A 262 -4.50 -12.32 16.54
C LYS A 262 -5.56 -11.20 16.67
N LYS A 263 -5.87 -10.58 15.53
CA LYS A 263 -6.85 -9.49 15.41
C LYS A 263 -7.97 -9.91 14.46
N HIS A 264 -9.09 -9.21 14.53
CA HIS A 264 -10.21 -9.42 13.63
C HIS A 264 -10.69 -8.08 13.10
N ILE A 265 -10.65 -7.92 11.78
CA ILE A 265 -11.08 -6.71 11.08
C ILE A 265 -12.60 -6.75 10.92
N LYS A 266 -13.25 -5.64 11.27
CA LYS A 266 -14.70 -5.46 11.17
C LYS A 266 -15.10 -4.41 10.15
N GLN A 267 -14.17 -3.53 9.76
CA GLN A 267 -14.46 -2.39 8.92
C GLN A 267 -13.27 -2.06 8.01
N LEU A 268 -13.57 -1.75 6.75
CA LEU A 268 -12.58 -1.36 5.75
C LEU A 268 -12.78 0.09 5.32
N TYR A 269 -11.67 0.78 5.15
CA TYR A 269 -11.61 2.07 4.48
C TYR A 269 -10.82 1.93 3.19
N VAL A 270 -11.28 2.58 2.12
CA VAL A 270 -10.64 2.49 0.81
C VAL A 270 -10.13 3.85 0.35
N GLY A 271 -8.89 3.86 -0.14
CA GLY A 271 -8.21 5.03 -0.70
C GLY A 271 -7.52 4.72 -2.02
N GLY A 272 -6.70 5.67 -2.48
CA GLY A 272 -6.00 5.58 -3.76
C GLY A 272 -6.89 5.87 -4.98
N GLY A 273 -6.26 6.01 -6.15
CA GLY A 273 -6.96 6.40 -7.39
C GLY A 273 -8.06 5.43 -7.83
N GLY A 274 -7.88 4.13 -7.62
CA GLY A 274 -8.86 3.11 -7.98
C GLY A 274 -10.11 3.09 -7.10
N SER A 275 -10.08 3.73 -5.92
CA SER A 275 -11.25 3.87 -5.05
C SER A 275 -12.35 4.76 -5.65
N LYS A 276 -12.06 5.48 -6.74
CA LYS A 276 -13.07 6.23 -7.52
C LYS A 276 -14.06 5.28 -8.20
N SER A 277 -13.71 4.02 -8.44
CA SER A 277 -14.58 3.02 -9.05
C SER A 277 -15.54 2.42 -8.03
N ASP A 278 -16.82 2.71 -8.15
CA ASP A 278 -17.87 2.10 -7.30
C ASP A 278 -17.92 0.59 -7.49
N LEU A 279 -17.69 0.11 -8.73
CA LEU A 279 -17.60 -1.31 -9.02
C LEU A 279 -16.48 -1.99 -8.21
N ALA A 280 -15.29 -1.37 -8.17
CA ALA A 280 -14.17 -1.93 -7.41
C ALA A 280 -14.43 -1.92 -5.90
N CYS A 281 -15.04 -0.85 -5.38
CA CYS A 281 -15.40 -0.76 -3.97
C CYS A 281 -16.48 -1.79 -3.58
N GLN A 282 -17.46 -2.03 -4.46
CA GLN A 282 -18.49 -3.04 -4.22
C GLN A 282 -17.92 -4.45 -4.29
N ILE A 283 -17.06 -4.77 -5.29
CA ILE A 283 -16.36 -6.07 -5.37
C ILE A 283 -15.51 -6.29 -4.12
N LEU A 284 -14.86 -5.24 -3.61
CA LEU A 284 -14.09 -5.31 -2.36
C LEU A 284 -15.00 -5.66 -1.17
N ALA A 285 -16.12 -4.97 -1.01
CA ALA A 285 -17.08 -5.24 0.06
C ALA A 285 -17.62 -6.68 -0.03
N ASP A 286 -18.03 -7.10 -1.22
CA ASP A 286 -18.57 -8.44 -1.47
C ASP A 286 -17.50 -9.53 -1.21
N THR A 287 -16.25 -9.30 -1.62
CA THR A 287 -15.16 -10.26 -1.40
C THR A 287 -14.84 -10.42 0.08
N PHE A 288 -14.80 -9.31 0.84
CA PHE A 288 -14.44 -9.35 2.25
C PHE A 288 -15.63 -9.70 3.17
N GLY A 289 -16.86 -9.54 2.70
CA GLY A 289 -18.06 -9.67 3.53
C GLY A 289 -18.12 -8.60 4.63
N LEU A 290 -17.51 -7.45 4.40
CA LEU A 290 -17.39 -6.34 5.33
C LEU A 290 -17.82 -5.03 4.67
N PRO A 291 -18.41 -4.09 5.40
CA PRO A 291 -18.67 -2.76 4.86
C PRO A 291 -17.37 -2.05 4.52
N VAL A 292 -17.33 -1.46 3.32
CA VAL A 292 -16.21 -0.66 2.82
C VAL A 292 -16.63 0.82 2.79
N LYS A 293 -15.85 1.66 3.42
CA LYS A 293 -16.11 3.10 3.51
C LYS A 293 -15.12 3.87 2.65
N ARG A 294 -15.64 4.80 1.86
CA ARG A 294 -14.87 5.79 1.11
C ARG A 294 -15.07 7.14 1.77
N ILE A 295 -13.97 7.86 2.00
CA ILE A 295 -14.00 9.18 2.61
C ILE A 295 -14.20 10.29 1.57
N HIS A 296 -14.48 11.50 2.04
CA HIS A 296 -14.79 12.68 1.24
C HIS A 296 -13.65 13.14 0.32
N THR A 297 -12.41 12.76 0.59
CA THR A 297 -11.22 13.13 -0.19
C THR A 297 -10.43 11.92 -0.66
N HIS A 298 -9.72 12.07 -1.78
CA HIS A 298 -8.76 11.09 -2.26
C HIS A 298 -7.34 11.35 -1.73
N GLU A 299 -7.12 12.51 -1.09
CA GLU A 299 -5.83 12.96 -0.56
C GLU A 299 -5.65 12.52 0.91
N ALA A 300 -5.95 11.25 1.20
CA ALA A 300 -5.89 10.70 2.55
C ALA A 300 -4.50 10.82 3.18
N CYS A 301 -3.43 10.73 2.37
CA CYS A 301 -2.06 10.91 2.82
C CYS A 301 -1.83 12.32 3.40
N SER A 302 -2.21 13.36 2.65
CA SER A 302 -2.11 14.75 3.09
C SER A 302 -2.99 15.04 4.31
N LEU A 303 -4.19 14.44 4.33
CA LEU A 303 -5.11 14.55 5.46
C LEU A 303 -4.50 13.95 6.74
N GLY A 304 -3.92 12.76 6.66
CA GLY A 304 -3.25 12.14 7.81
C GLY A 304 -2.02 12.91 8.29
N ALA A 305 -1.22 13.45 7.36
CA ALA A 305 -0.10 14.32 7.72
C ALA A 305 -0.56 15.59 8.43
N ALA A 306 -1.65 16.21 7.97
CA ALA A 306 -2.26 17.37 8.62
C ALA A 306 -2.77 17.04 10.04
N MET A 307 -3.43 15.88 10.21
CA MET A 307 -3.86 15.44 11.54
C MET A 307 -2.70 15.32 12.52
N VAL A 308 -1.57 14.73 12.08
CA VAL A 308 -0.36 14.64 12.94
C VAL A 308 0.10 16.03 13.36
N ALA A 309 0.13 17.00 12.43
CA ALA A 309 0.56 18.36 12.73
C ALA A 309 -0.41 19.08 13.69
N PHE A 310 -1.72 18.93 13.49
CA PHE A 310 -2.73 19.57 14.37
C PHE A 310 -2.72 18.99 15.78
N VAL A 311 -2.61 17.65 15.93
CA VAL A 311 -2.47 17.02 17.25
C VAL A 311 -1.16 17.47 17.92
N ALA A 312 -0.05 17.54 17.18
CA ALA A 312 1.23 18.00 17.68
C ALA A 312 1.21 19.48 18.16
N LYS A 313 0.36 20.29 17.56
CA LYS A 313 0.15 21.71 17.92
C LYS A 313 -0.89 21.93 19.01
N GLY A 314 -1.60 20.86 19.42
CA GLY A 314 -2.63 20.95 20.44
C GLY A 314 -3.99 21.49 19.96
N GLU A 315 -4.20 21.54 18.63
CA GLU A 315 -5.52 21.88 18.05
C GLU A 315 -6.54 20.77 18.30
N PHE A 316 -6.10 19.53 18.43
CA PHE A 316 -6.87 18.37 18.86
C PHE A 316 -6.16 17.68 20.02
N GLU A 317 -6.93 17.22 21.01
CA GLU A 317 -6.39 16.51 22.18
C GLU A 317 -5.89 15.10 21.84
N SER A 318 -6.42 14.50 20.75
CA SER A 318 -6.11 13.13 20.33
C SER A 318 -6.29 12.91 18.84
N PHE A 319 -5.74 11.80 18.33
CA PHE A 319 -6.01 11.36 16.96
C PHE A 319 -7.48 10.97 16.75
N ASP A 320 -8.17 10.45 17.75
CA ASP A 320 -9.59 10.12 17.66
C ASP A 320 -10.43 11.39 17.44
N GLU A 321 -10.11 12.47 18.13
CA GLU A 321 -10.75 13.77 17.93
C GLU A 321 -10.44 14.35 16.54
N ALA A 322 -9.19 14.30 16.12
CA ALA A 322 -8.78 14.74 14.78
C ALA A 322 -9.51 13.94 13.68
N ILE A 323 -9.57 12.62 13.79
CA ILE A 323 -10.32 11.76 12.87
C ILE A 323 -11.80 12.18 12.83
N LYS A 324 -12.44 12.30 13.99
CA LYS A 324 -13.86 12.65 14.08
C LYS A 324 -14.16 14.03 13.47
N SER A 325 -13.24 14.96 13.59
CA SER A 325 -13.39 16.32 13.06
C SER A 325 -13.07 16.43 11.56
N MET A 326 -12.04 15.71 11.08
CA MET A 326 -11.46 15.94 9.77
C MET A 326 -11.83 14.87 8.73
N VAL A 327 -12.24 13.66 9.15
CA VAL A 327 -12.61 12.58 8.23
C VAL A 327 -14.11 12.45 8.14
N HIS A 328 -14.64 12.66 6.93
CA HIS A 328 -16.07 12.50 6.67
C HIS A 328 -16.31 11.34 5.73
N GLU A 329 -17.17 10.40 6.10
CA GLU A 329 -17.59 9.30 5.24
C GLU A 329 -18.41 9.85 4.09
N LYS A 330 -18.04 9.49 2.85
CA LYS A 330 -18.76 9.89 1.64
C LYS A 330 -19.71 8.81 1.18
N ASP A 331 -19.18 7.58 1.05
CA ASP A 331 -19.93 6.44 0.55
C ASP A 331 -19.66 5.21 1.44
N VAL A 332 -20.67 4.34 1.57
CA VAL A 332 -20.58 3.05 2.24
C VAL A 332 -21.07 1.96 1.31
N PHE A 333 -20.19 1.02 0.97
CA PHE A 333 -20.50 -0.14 0.17
C PHE A 333 -20.80 -1.31 1.09
N THR A 334 -22.05 -1.75 1.11
CA THR A 334 -22.49 -2.89 1.92
C THR A 334 -22.32 -4.18 1.11
N PRO A 335 -21.76 -5.24 1.68
CA PRO A 335 -21.58 -6.50 0.95
C PRO A 335 -22.92 -7.14 0.58
N ASP A 336 -23.04 -7.63 -0.66
CA ASP A 336 -24.12 -8.51 -1.07
C ASP A 336 -23.84 -9.93 -0.59
N PRO A 337 -24.72 -10.54 0.24
CA PRO A 337 -24.47 -11.88 0.78
C PRO A 337 -24.34 -12.98 -0.28
N LYS A 338 -25.04 -12.86 -1.42
CA LYS A 338 -24.96 -13.84 -2.52
C LYS A 338 -23.60 -13.75 -3.22
N ASN A 339 -23.16 -12.52 -3.52
CA ASN A 339 -21.85 -12.31 -4.13
C ASN A 339 -20.73 -12.75 -3.18
N HIS A 340 -20.87 -12.43 -1.89
CA HIS A 340 -19.91 -12.88 -0.86
C HIS A 340 -19.80 -14.41 -0.84
N GLU A 341 -20.91 -15.14 -0.88
CA GLU A 341 -20.90 -16.60 -0.95
C GLU A 341 -20.17 -17.12 -2.19
N ILE A 342 -20.40 -16.49 -3.37
CA ILE A 342 -19.71 -16.83 -4.61
C ILE A 342 -18.19 -16.64 -4.42
N TYR A 343 -17.74 -15.46 -3.95
CA TYR A 343 -16.32 -15.19 -3.76
C TYR A 343 -15.68 -16.11 -2.73
N MET A 344 -16.37 -16.45 -1.64
CA MET A 344 -15.86 -17.40 -0.63
C MET A 344 -15.76 -18.82 -1.16
N ASN A 345 -16.69 -19.24 -2.00
CA ASN A 345 -16.60 -20.54 -2.70
C ASN A 345 -15.40 -20.55 -3.66
N MET A 346 -15.23 -19.50 -4.46
CA MET A 346 -14.08 -19.35 -5.36
C MET A 346 -12.75 -19.34 -4.60
N TYR A 347 -12.65 -18.53 -3.54
CA TYR A 347 -11.47 -18.43 -2.69
C TYR A 347 -11.10 -19.78 -2.08
N ASN A 348 -12.05 -20.40 -1.37
CA ASN A 348 -11.77 -21.61 -0.59
C ASN A 348 -11.51 -22.85 -1.46
N LYS A 349 -12.25 -22.99 -2.56
CA LYS A 349 -12.20 -24.20 -3.38
C LYS A 349 -11.13 -24.13 -4.48
N VAL A 350 -10.83 -22.93 -5.01
CA VAL A 350 -9.96 -22.76 -6.17
C VAL A 350 -8.81 -21.78 -5.92
N TYR A 351 -9.09 -20.49 -5.68
CA TYR A 351 -8.10 -19.41 -5.74
C TYR A 351 -6.84 -19.67 -4.91
N ARG A 352 -7.00 -19.98 -3.63
CA ARG A 352 -5.88 -20.22 -2.71
C ARG A 352 -5.01 -21.43 -3.07
N LYS A 353 -5.46 -22.27 -4.02
CA LYS A 353 -4.74 -23.46 -4.49
C LYS A 353 -4.00 -23.23 -5.79
N ILE A 354 -4.39 -22.22 -6.59
CA ILE A 354 -3.84 -22.00 -7.92
C ILE A 354 -2.32 -21.92 -7.88
N TYR A 355 -1.74 -20.99 -7.11
CA TYR A 355 -0.30 -20.82 -7.06
C TYR A 355 0.46 -22.09 -6.73
N LYS A 356 0.00 -22.84 -5.73
CA LYS A 356 0.65 -24.11 -5.34
C LYS A 356 0.67 -25.10 -6.50
N ASN A 357 -0.41 -25.17 -7.29
CA ASN A 357 -0.54 -26.11 -8.38
C ASN A 357 0.23 -25.68 -9.64
N VAL A 358 0.33 -24.39 -9.92
CA VAL A 358 1.04 -23.89 -11.12
C VAL A 358 2.53 -23.59 -10.87
N ARG A 359 2.97 -23.47 -9.62
CA ARG A 359 4.36 -23.16 -9.26
C ARG A 359 5.40 -24.07 -9.91
N PRO A 360 5.21 -25.41 -10.01
CA PRO A 360 6.16 -26.28 -10.70
C PRO A 360 6.36 -25.90 -12.17
N LEU A 361 5.28 -25.42 -12.83
CA LEU A 361 5.33 -24.96 -14.23
C LEU A 361 6.12 -23.66 -14.34
N TYR A 362 5.94 -22.72 -13.37
CA TYR A 362 6.72 -21.49 -13.32
C TYR A 362 8.20 -21.75 -13.14
N ALA A 363 8.59 -22.67 -12.26
CA ALA A 363 9.98 -23.07 -12.09
C ALA A 363 10.57 -23.64 -13.40
N THR A 364 9.79 -24.46 -14.12
CA THR A 364 10.19 -24.98 -15.42
C THR A 364 10.36 -23.84 -16.45
N MET A 365 9.43 -22.91 -16.52
CA MET A 365 9.53 -21.73 -17.41
C MET A 365 10.77 -20.88 -17.11
N ASN A 366 11.10 -20.66 -15.84
CA ASN A 366 12.31 -19.93 -15.44
C ASN A 366 13.58 -20.65 -15.92
N ASN A 367 13.66 -21.97 -15.72
CA ASN A 367 14.80 -22.77 -16.18
C ASN A 367 14.97 -22.73 -17.72
N LEU A 368 13.84 -22.74 -18.47
CA LEU A 368 13.88 -22.60 -19.93
C LEU A 368 14.37 -21.23 -20.37
N LYS A 369 13.96 -20.15 -19.68
CA LYS A 369 14.45 -18.79 -19.94
C LYS A 369 15.95 -18.66 -19.66
N GLU A 370 16.42 -19.18 -18.51
CA GLU A 370 17.85 -19.15 -18.13
C GLU A 370 18.73 -19.89 -19.14
N ARG A 371 18.19 -20.91 -19.78
CA ARG A 371 18.87 -21.66 -20.84
C ARG A 371 18.69 -21.08 -22.25
N ASN A 372 18.05 -19.92 -22.38
CA ASN A 372 17.70 -19.29 -23.66
C ASN A 372 16.90 -20.24 -24.61
N MET A 373 16.03 -21.05 -24.05
CA MET A 373 15.20 -21.99 -24.80
C MET A 373 13.81 -21.39 -25.16
N ILE A 374 13.44 -20.31 -24.46
CA ILE A 374 12.23 -19.50 -24.71
C ILE A 374 12.52 -18.03 -24.41
#